data_5fda70a980666129f7d228dd392f1e43
#
_entry.id   5fda70a980666129f7d228dd392f1e43
#
_cell.length_a   1.000
_cell.length_b   1.000
_cell.length_c   1.000
_cell.angle_alpha   90.00
_cell.angle_beta   90.00
_cell.angle_gamma   90.00
#
_symmetry.space_group_name_H-M   'P 1'
#
loop_
_entity.id
_entity.type
_entity.pdbx_description
1 polymer ?
#
loop_
_entity_poly.entity_id
_entity_poly.type
_entity_poly.pdbx_seq_one_letter_code
_entity_poly.pdbx_strand_id
1 'polypeptide(L)'
;NLDQHRQLQEWCNEFGIEYSTSVWDITSAKEICTLHPNLIKVPSACNLNKGLLEYLCDNFGGEIHLSFGMTTRDEEERIIQFFESKGRNKDLVIYDCTSGYPVPFEDICLLEITRLRELYADRVKSIGFSGHHLGIAVDCAAVALGAEWIERHYTLDRTWKGTDHAASLEPDGVRKLARDCRAVAKALTYKKEDILDIEKVQRNKLKKNQVKW
;
A
#
# COMPACT_ATOMS: atom_id res chain seq x y z
N ASN A 1 15.37 19.37 4.12
CA ASN A 1 14.95 20.16 5.28
C ASN A 1 13.44 20.44 5.19
N LEU A 2 12.86 21.04 6.23
CA LEU A 2 11.43 21.28 6.35
C LEU A 2 10.87 22.18 5.22
N ASP A 3 11.62 23.18 4.76
CA ASP A 3 11.17 24.06 3.68
C ASP A 3 11.05 23.31 2.34
N GLN A 4 11.94 22.34 2.09
CA GLN A 4 11.81 21.46 0.91
C GLN A 4 10.56 20.57 1.01
N HIS A 5 10.20 20.09 2.20
CA HIS A 5 8.97 19.34 2.41
C HIS A 5 7.72 20.21 2.19
N ARG A 6 7.73 21.47 2.63
CA ARG A 6 6.65 22.44 2.32
C ARG A 6 6.50 22.62 0.82
N GLN A 7 7.61 22.81 0.10
CA GLN A 7 7.57 22.97 -1.35
C GLN A 7 7.03 21.70 -2.05
N LEU A 8 7.41 20.50 -1.58
CA LEU A 8 6.84 19.26 -2.10
C LEU A 8 5.34 19.16 -1.83
N GLN A 9 4.89 19.57 -0.65
CA GLN A 9 3.47 19.57 -0.30
C GLN A 9 2.68 20.56 -1.18
N GLU A 10 3.23 21.75 -1.45
CA GLU A 10 2.63 22.72 -2.38
C GLU A 10 2.49 22.15 -3.78
N TRP A 11 3.53 21.50 -4.32
CA TRP A 11 3.46 20.83 -5.63
C TRP A 11 2.47 19.66 -5.64
N CYS A 12 2.42 18.84 -4.58
CA CYS A 12 1.41 17.80 -4.48
C CYS A 12 -0.01 18.39 -4.54
N ASN A 13 -0.28 19.48 -3.83
CA ASN A 13 -1.55 20.18 -3.87
C ASN A 13 -1.87 20.74 -5.26
N GLU A 14 -0.89 21.34 -5.94
CA GLU A 14 -1.04 21.85 -7.30
C GLU A 14 -1.46 20.74 -8.30
N PHE A 15 -0.87 19.55 -8.15
CA PHE A 15 -1.18 18.41 -9.00
C PHE A 15 -2.36 17.55 -8.51
N GLY A 16 -3.00 17.92 -7.40
CA GLY A 16 -4.17 17.22 -6.85
C GLY A 16 -3.84 15.83 -6.32
N ILE A 17 -2.64 15.64 -5.76
CA ILE A 17 -2.19 14.42 -5.08
C ILE A 17 -1.87 14.73 -3.61
N GLU A 18 -2.00 13.73 -2.75
CA GLU A 18 -1.66 13.88 -1.34
C GLU A 18 -0.14 13.82 -1.13
N TYR A 19 0.35 14.74 -0.29
CA TYR A 19 1.71 14.70 0.19
C TYR A 19 1.82 13.77 1.40
N SER A 20 2.83 12.91 1.39
CA SER A 20 3.25 12.12 2.54
C SER A 20 4.76 11.94 2.55
N THR A 21 5.30 11.55 3.69
CA THR A 21 6.71 11.21 3.83
C THR A 21 6.93 10.16 4.92
N SER A 22 8.06 9.46 4.85
CA SER A 22 8.50 8.54 5.89
C SER A 22 9.26 9.28 6.98
N VAL A 23 8.94 8.98 8.25
CA VAL A 23 9.67 9.46 9.41
C VAL A 23 10.50 8.34 10.02
N TRP A 24 11.77 8.63 10.35
CA TRP A 24 12.73 7.63 10.81
C TRP A 24 13.09 7.78 12.28
N ASP A 25 12.74 8.91 12.88
CA ASP A 25 12.99 9.24 14.28
C ASP A 25 11.96 10.26 14.80
N ILE A 26 12.03 10.54 16.11
CA ILE A 26 11.13 11.48 16.77
C ILE A 26 11.34 12.92 16.25
N THR A 27 12.55 13.30 15.87
CA THR A 27 12.82 14.66 15.37
C THR A 27 12.14 14.86 14.02
N SER A 28 12.31 13.93 13.09
CA SER A 28 11.62 13.99 11.79
C SER A 28 10.09 13.94 11.96
N ALA A 29 9.57 13.12 12.89
CA ALA A 29 8.14 13.10 13.20
C ALA A 29 7.63 14.45 13.69
N LYS A 30 8.36 15.10 14.62
CA LYS A 30 8.01 16.44 15.12
C LYS A 30 7.95 17.47 14.01
N GLU A 31 8.96 17.50 13.15
CA GLU A 31 9.03 18.43 12.03
C GLU A 31 7.90 18.21 11.03
N ILE A 32 7.66 16.97 10.63
CA ILE A 32 6.63 16.65 9.63
C ILE A 32 5.22 16.88 10.17
N CYS A 33 4.95 16.61 11.45
CA CYS A 33 3.64 16.91 12.04
C CYS A 33 3.28 18.41 11.93
N THR A 34 4.27 19.33 11.87
CA THR A 34 4.00 20.77 11.68
C THR A 34 3.47 21.13 10.30
N LEU A 35 3.59 20.23 9.32
CA LEU A 35 3.06 20.40 7.97
C LEU A 35 1.61 19.90 7.84
N HIS A 36 1.08 19.25 8.88
CA HIS A 36 -0.27 18.69 8.93
C HIS A 36 -0.64 17.83 7.71
N PRO A 37 0.22 16.84 7.29
CA PRO A 37 -0.16 15.92 6.22
C PRO A 37 -1.35 15.07 6.65
N ASN A 38 -2.10 14.49 5.68
CA ASN A 38 -3.20 13.58 5.99
C ASN A 38 -2.70 12.23 6.51
N LEU A 39 -1.51 11.81 6.08
CA LEU A 39 -0.90 10.54 6.49
C LEU A 39 0.63 10.68 6.66
N ILE A 40 1.18 9.88 7.56
CA ILE A 40 2.64 9.74 7.78
C ILE A 40 3.02 8.26 7.68
N LYS A 41 4.14 7.98 6.97
CA LYS A 41 4.68 6.63 6.85
C LYS A 41 5.74 6.35 7.92
N VAL A 42 5.63 5.18 8.55
CA VAL A 42 6.67 4.56 9.37
C VAL A 42 7.27 3.40 8.58
N PRO A 43 8.53 3.48 8.14
CA PRO A 43 9.16 2.41 7.37
C PRO A 43 9.45 1.19 8.27
N SER A 44 9.65 0.03 7.64
CA SER A 44 9.96 -1.23 8.34
C SER A 44 11.14 -1.12 9.30
N ALA A 45 12.14 -0.30 8.96
CA ALA A 45 13.32 -0.09 9.81
C ALA A 45 13.01 0.59 11.16
N CYS A 46 11.86 1.26 11.29
CA CYS A 46 11.49 2.03 12.48
C CYS A 46 10.21 1.54 13.15
N ASN A 47 9.60 0.47 12.67
CA ASN A 47 8.30 -0.01 13.13
C ASN A 47 8.29 -0.50 14.59
N LEU A 48 9.44 -0.83 15.16
CA LEU A 48 9.63 -1.20 16.56
C LEU A 48 10.12 -0.03 17.45
N ASN A 49 10.28 1.15 16.89
CA ASN A 49 10.68 2.33 17.68
C ASN A 49 9.48 2.86 18.49
N LYS A 50 9.30 2.31 19.70
CA LYS A 50 8.18 2.66 20.58
C LYS A 50 8.05 4.15 20.81
N GLY A 51 9.15 4.87 21.01
CA GLY A 51 9.12 6.33 21.25
C GLY A 51 8.59 7.11 20.03
N LEU A 52 8.95 6.69 18.82
CA LEU A 52 8.42 7.26 17.58
C LEU A 52 6.92 6.97 17.44
N LEU A 53 6.49 5.72 17.63
CA LEU A 53 5.08 5.34 17.54
C LEU A 53 4.23 6.05 18.59
N GLU A 54 4.74 6.16 19.82
CA GLU A 54 4.05 6.87 20.90
C GLU A 54 3.89 8.36 20.57
N TYR A 55 4.96 9.00 20.08
CA TYR A 55 4.89 10.39 19.67
C TYR A 55 3.82 10.62 18.58
N LEU A 56 3.79 9.76 17.55
CA LEU A 56 2.79 9.86 16.47
C LEU A 56 1.37 9.64 17.00
N CYS A 57 1.16 8.63 17.83
CA CYS A 57 -0.16 8.38 18.41
C CYS A 57 -0.68 9.57 19.24
N ASP A 58 0.20 10.24 19.97
CA ASP A 58 -0.18 11.30 20.92
C ASP A 58 -0.26 12.69 20.25
N ASN A 59 0.44 12.92 19.12
CA ASN A 59 0.61 14.25 18.54
C ASN A 59 0.19 14.41 17.08
N PHE A 60 -0.11 13.32 16.38
CA PHE A 60 -0.52 13.34 14.98
C PHE A 60 -1.96 12.85 14.83
N GLY A 61 -2.82 13.67 14.23
CA GLY A 61 -4.25 13.38 14.08
C GLY A 61 -4.63 12.64 12.79
N GLY A 62 -3.68 12.43 11.87
CA GLY A 62 -3.90 11.76 10.58
C GLY A 62 -3.66 10.26 10.62
N GLU A 63 -3.63 9.64 9.45
CA GLU A 63 -3.39 8.20 9.31
C GLU A 63 -1.92 7.85 9.48
N ILE A 64 -1.64 6.76 10.19
CA ILE A 64 -0.29 6.23 10.37
C ILE A 64 -0.17 4.97 9.51
N HIS A 65 0.71 5.03 8.52
CA HIS A 65 1.01 3.94 7.60
C HIS A 65 2.29 3.24 8.05
N LEU A 66 2.24 1.94 8.34
CA LEU A 66 3.36 1.20 8.92
C LEU A 66 3.62 -0.10 8.17
N SER A 67 4.86 -0.33 7.74
CA SER A 67 5.27 -1.56 7.05
C SER A 67 5.82 -2.60 8.03
N PHE A 68 5.46 -3.88 7.78
CA PHE A 68 5.86 -5.04 8.59
C PHE A 68 7.10 -5.78 8.07
N GLY A 69 7.87 -5.21 7.15
CA GLY A 69 9.15 -5.81 6.75
C GLY A 69 10.08 -6.02 7.94
N MET A 70 10.83 -7.12 7.94
CA MET A 70 11.77 -7.49 9.01
C MET A 70 11.11 -7.61 10.40
N THR A 71 9.84 -7.98 10.47
CA THR A 71 9.05 -8.03 11.69
C THR A 71 8.58 -9.47 11.93
N THR A 72 8.72 -9.97 13.15
CA THR A 72 8.17 -11.27 13.54
C THR A 72 6.67 -11.16 13.80
N ARG A 73 5.93 -12.28 13.74
CA ARG A 73 4.49 -12.30 14.02
C ARG A 73 4.14 -11.82 15.43
N ASP A 74 4.98 -12.11 16.41
CA ASP A 74 4.81 -11.60 17.79
C ASP A 74 5.03 -10.08 17.87
N GLU A 75 5.91 -9.55 17.05
CA GLU A 75 6.13 -8.09 16.96
C GLU A 75 4.98 -7.39 16.25
N GLU A 76 4.44 -7.99 15.16
CA GLU A 76 3.23 -7.49 14.50
C GLU A 76 2.10 -7.34 15.53
N GLU A 77 1.80 -8.40 16.28
CA GLU A 77 0.74 -8.39 17.28
C GLU A 77 0.98 -7.34 18.38
N ARG A 78 2.23 -7.19 18.84
CA ARG A 78 2.58 -6.15 19.83
C ARG A 78 2.39 -4.74 19.29
N ILE A 79 2.69 -4.50 18.02
CA ILE A 79 2.45 -3.21 17.37
C ILE A 79 0.93 -2.94 17.33
N ILE A 80 0.13 -3.89 16.89
CA ILE A 80 -1.33 -3.73 16.83
C ILE A 80 -1.91 -3.45 18.21
N GLN A 81 -1.55 -4.24 19.24
CA GLN A 81 -1.99 -4.02 20.61
C GLN A 81 -1.56 -2.67 21.17
N PHE A 82 -0.37 -2.20 20.79
CA PHE A 82 0.08 -0.86 21.17
C PHE A 82 -0.84 0.23 20.60
N PHE A 83 -1.17 0.18 19.31
CA PHE A 83 -2.09 1.12 18.69
C PHE A 83 -3.51 1.02 19.26
N GLU A 84 -3.99 -0.17 19.58
CA GLU A 84 -5.26 -0.39 20.28
C GLU A 84 -5.25 0.26 21.68
N SER A 85 -4.17 0.09 22.43
CA SER A 85 -4.03 0.70 23.76
C SER A 85 -4.03 2.23 23.72
N LYS A 86 -3.61 2.82 22.59
CA LYS A 86 -3.65 4.26 22.34
C LYS A 86 -4.98 4.74 21.71
N GLY A 87 -5.90 3.85 21.38
CA GLY A 87 -7.14 4.16 20.66
C GLY A 87 -6.92 4.67 19.24
N ARG A 88 -5.78 4.33 18.61
CA ARG A 88 -5.35 4.81 17.29
C ARG A 88 -5.27 3.69 16.23
N ASN A 89 -5.72 2.50 16.57
CA ASN A 89 -5.70 1.36 15.64
C ASN A 89 -6.61 1.56 14.41
N LYS A 90 -7.66 2.37 14.51
CA LYS A 90 -8.54 2.70 13.37
C LYS A 90 -7.99 3.81 12.46
N ASP A 91 -6.86 4.39 12.81
CA ASP A 91 -6.08 5.29 11.96
C ASP A 91 -4.81 4.61 11.42
N LEU A 92 -4.59 3.33 11.77
CA LEU A 92 -3.42 2.56 11.37
C LEU A 92 -3.69 1.80 10.06
N VAL A 93 -2.84 2.04 9.06
CA VAL A 93 -2.73 1.22 7.84
C VAL A 93 -1.45 0.38 7.93
N ILE A 94 -1.58 -0.94 7.84
CA ILE A 94 -0.43 -1.86 7.88
C ILE A 94 -0.11 -2.39 6.48
N TYR A 95 1.16 -2.60 6.19
CA TYR A 95 1.61 -3.10 4.90
C TYR A 95 2.30 -4.44 5.03
N ASP A 96 1.84 -5.42 4.25
CA ASP A 96 2.67 -6.56 3.90
C ASP A 96 3.91 -6.06 3.13
N CYS A 97 5.09 -6.49 3.58
CA CYS A 97 6.36 -6.00 3.07
C CYS A 97 7.48 -7.00 3.29
N THR A 98 8.20 -7.34 2.24
CA THR A 98 9.51 -7.98 2.32
C THR A 98 10.60 -6.95 2.01
N SER A 99 11.53 -6.74 2.95
CA SER A 99 12.62 -5.79 2.80
C SER A 99 13.79 -6.41 2.06
N GLY A 100 13.88 -6.16 0.77
CA GLY A 100 14.94 -6.55 -0.16
C GLY A 100 14.87 -5.68 -1.42
N TYR A 101 15.98 -5.39 -2.11
CA TYR A 101 16.01 -4.37 -3.17
C TYR A 101 16.86 -4.79 -4.37
N PRO A 102 16.30 -5.52 -5.38
CA PRO A 102 14.93 -6.02 -5.49
C PRO A 102 14.69 -7.35 -4.73
N VAL A 103 13.43 -7.62 -4.39
CA VAL A 103 13.00 -8.91 -3.81
C VAL A 103 12.76 -9.92 -4.95
N PRO A 104 13.32 -11.15 -4.88
CA PRO A 104 12.94 -12.25 -5.76
C PRO A 104 11.44 -12.59 -5.62
N PHE A 105 10.82 -13.09 -6.68
CA PHE A 105 9.37 -13.35 -6.66
C PHE A 105 8.96 -14.37 -5.59
N GLU A 106 9.76 -15.39 -5.36
CA GLU A 106 9.54 -16.43 -4.33
C GLU A 106 9.57 -15.91 -2.89
N ASP A 107 10.26 -14.79 -2.65
CA ASP A 107 10.40 -14.19 -1.31
C ASP A 107 9.41 -13.05 -1.05
N ILE A 108 8.54 -12.72 -2.01
CA ILE A 108 7.51 -11.68 -1.82
C ILE A 108 6.46 -12.11 -0.81
N CYS A 109 6.16 -13.41 -0.75
CA CYS A 109 5.21 -14.00 0.20
C CYS A 109 3.80 -13.37 0.13
N LEU A 110 3.30 -13.09 -1.07
CA LEU A 110 2.09 -12.30 -1.33
C LEU A 110 0.83 -12.77 -0.58
N LEU A 111 0.76 -14.05 -0.18
CA LEU A 111 -0.34 -14.58 0.63
C LEU A 111 -0.35 -14.04 2.07
N GLU A 112 0.70 -13.36 2.52
CA GLU A 112 0.70 -12.68 3.81
C GLU A 112 -0.36 -11.56 3.85
N ILE A 113 -0.73 -10.97 2.70
CA ILE A 113 -1.88 -10.04 2.62
C ILE A 113 -3.16 -10.72 3.11
N THR A 114 -3.42 -11.96 2.68
CA THR A 114 -4.60 -12.73 3.13
C THR A 114 -4.52 -12.99 4.63
N ARG A 115 -3.35 -13.43 5.14
CA ARG A 115 -3.13 -13.66 6.58
C ARG A 115 -3.37 -12.38 7.41
N LEU A 116 -2.79 -11.26 6.99
CA LEU A 116 -2.96 -9.98 7.69
C LEU A 116 -4.42 -9.54 7.69
N ARG A 117 -5.15 -9.77 6.60
CA ARG A 117 -6.58 -9.47 6.53
C ARG A 117 -7.40 -10.34 7.47
N GLU A 118 -7.13 -11.64 7.52
CA GLU A 118 -7.82 -12.57 8.43
C GLU A 118 -7.59 -12.21 9.90
N LEU A 119 -6.40 -11.74 10.27
CA LEU A 119 -6.03 -11.43 11.65
C LEU A 119 -6.38 -10.00 12.07
N TYR A 120 -6.29 -9.04 11.17
CA TYR A 120 -6.24 -7.63 11.55
C TYR A 120 -7.24 -6.72 10.84
N ALA A 121 -7.99 -7.17 9.82
CA ALA A 121 -8.90 -6.29 9.07
C ALA A 121 -9.92 -5.57 9.97
N ASP A 122 -10.45 -6.28 10.99
CA ASP A 122 -11.38 -5.70 11.95
C ASP A 122 -10.70 -4.88 13.06
N ARG A 123 -9.37 -4.88 13.13
CA ARG A 123 -8.59 -4.24 14.18
C ARG A 123 -7.89 -2.96 13.73
N VAL A 124 -7.56 -2.85 12.44
CA VAL A 124 -6.88 -1.69 11.84
C VAL A 124 -7.81 -0.94 10.88
N LYS A 125 -7.30 0.13 10.25
CA LYS A 125 -8.04 0.88 9.23
C LYS A 125 -8.10 0.11 7.92
N SER A 126 -6.94 -0.31 7.40
CA SER A 126 -6.84 -1.08 6.17
C SER A 126 -5.47 -1.75 6.03
N ILE A 127 -5.34 -2.59 5.00
CA ILE A 127 -4.12 -3.35 4.72
C ILE A 127 -3.62 -2.99 3.33
N GLY A 128 -2.33 -2.70 3.23
CA GLY A 128 -1.62 -2.39 2.00
C GLY A 128 -0.54 -3.41 1.66
N PHE A 129 0.10 -3.17 0.54
CA PHE A 129 1.27 -3.91 0.07
C PHE A 129 2.40 -2.93 -0.29
N SER A 130 3.58 -3.12 0.30
CA SER A 130 4.80 -2.36 0.01
C SER A 130 5.76 -3.25 -0.76
N GLY A 131 5.80 -3.05 -2.09
CA GLY A 131 6.48 -3.94 -3.02
C GLY A 131 7.85 -3.44 -3.48
N HIS A 132 8.87 -4.33 -3.41
CA HIS A 132 10.24 -4.05 -3.85
C HIS A 132 10.70 -4.99 -4.97
N HIS A 133 9.76 -5.63 -5.66
CA HIS A 133 10.00 -6.55 -6.79
C HIS A 133 10.11 -5.81 -8.12
N LEU A 134 10.52 -6.53 -9.16
CA LEU A 134 10.57 -6.01 -10.52
C LEU A 134 9.19 -6.09 -11.20
N GLY A 135 8.84 -5.05 -11.98
CA GLY A 135 7.57 -4.99 -12.71
C GLY A 135 6.39 -4.61 -11.80
N ILE A 136 5.16 -4.85 -12.27
CA ILE A 136 3.90 -4.41 -11.64
C ILE A 136 2.84 -5.51 -11.52
N ALA A 137 3.13 -6.73 -11.98
CA ALA A 137 2.15 -7.82 -12.00
C ALA A 137 1.74 -8.23 -10.57
N VAL A 138 2.70 -8.25 -9.65
CA VAL A 138 2.48 -8.63 -8.25
C VAL A 138 1.62 -7.59 -7.53
N ASP A 139 1.78 -6.30 -7.84
CA ASP A 139 0.94 -5.24 -7.29
C ASP A 139 -0.54 -5.42 -7.67
N CYS A 140 -0.80 -5.81 -8.93
CA CYS A 140 -2.15 -6.12 -9.39
C CYS A 140 -2.74 -7.35 -8.66
N ALA A 141 -1.91 -8.36 -8.40
CA ALA A 141 -2.32 -9.52 -7.61
C ALA A 141 -2.55 -9.15 -6.13
N ALA A 142 -1.74 -8.25 -5.55
CA ALA A 142 -1.96 -7.72 -4.21
C ALA A 142 -3.33 -7.04 -4.07
N VAL A 143 -3.72 -6.22 -5.05
CA VAL A 143 -5.07 -5.63 -5.11
C VAL A 143 -6.15 -6.71 -5.17
N ALA A 144 -5.94 -7.77 -5.96
CA ALA A 144 -6.88 -8.89 -6.05
C ALA A 144 -7.00 -9.69 -4.74
N LEU A 145 -5.94 -9.75 -3.94
CA LEU A 145 -5.93 -10.33 -2.59
C LEU A 145 -6.51 -9.38 -1.52
N GLY A 146 -6.82 -8.15 -1.91
CA GLY A 146 -7.51 -7.16 -1.06
C GLY A 146 -6.59 -6.14 -0.40
N ALA A 147 -5.41 -5.91 -0.95
CA ALA A 147 -4.62 -4.73 -0.58
C ALA A 147 -5.33 -3.46 -1.08
N GLU A 148 -5.55 -2.51 -0.18
CA GLU A 148 -6.21 -1.23 -0.47
C GLU A 148 -5.21 -0.13 -0.80
N TRP A 149 -3.97 -0.30 -0.39
CA TRP A 149 -2.85 0.60 -0.62
C TRP A 149 -1.70 -0.15 -1.28
N ILE A 150 -1.08 0.49 -2.29
CA ILE A 150 0.13 0.00 -2.94
C ILE A 150 1.22 1.04 -2.78
N GLU A 151 2.34 0.63 -2.20
CA GLU A 151 3.53 1.47 -2.04
C GLU A 151 4.66 0.92 -2.93
N ARG A 152 5.28 1.80 -3.72
CA ARG A 152 6.41 1.45 -4.57
C ARG A 152 7.46 2.55 -4.58
N HIS A 153 8.72 2.15 -4.62
CA HIS A 153 9.82 3.06 -4.91
C HIS A 153 9.69 3.64 -6.32
N TYR A 154 10.06 4.89 -6.48
CA TYR A 154 10.02 5.64 -7.72
C TYR A 154 11.40 6.23 -8.05
N THR A 155 11.79 6.21 -9.31
CA THR A 155 13.01 6.86 -9.84
C THR A 155 12.76 7.38 -11.24
N LEU A 156 13.56 8.36 -11.66
CA LEU A 156 13.58 8.79 -13.05
C LEU A 156 14.38 7.85 -13.94
N ASP A 157 15.38 7.15 -13.37
CA ASP A 157 16.23 6.20 -14.10
C ASP A 157 16.71 5.09 -13.17
N ARG A 158 16.35 3.85 -13.48
CA ARG A 158 16.70 2.65 -12.70
C ARG A 158 18.17 2.27 -12.79
N THR A 159 18.91 2.84 -13.73
CA THR A 159 20.35 2.58 -13.91
C THR A 159 21.23 3.47 -13.03
N TRP A 160 20.65 4.44 -12.35
CA TRP A 160 21.39 5.32 -11.44
C TRP A 160 22.00 4.54 -10.28
N LYS A 161 23.14 5.06 -9.81
CA LYS A 161 23.84 4.47 -8.66
C LYS A 161 23.05 4.72 -7.37
N GLY A 162 22.67 3.65 -6.70
CA GLY A 162 21.94 3.66 -5.42
C GLY A 162 21.36 2.29 -5.13
N THR A 163 20.95 2.07 -3.90
CA THR A 163 20.46 0.76 -3.43
C THR A 163 19.08 0.43 -3.99
N ASP A 164 18.23 1.45 -4.18
CA ASP A 164 16.79 1.25 -4.40
C ASP A 164 16.35 1.45 -5.86
N HIS A 165 17.20 2.08 -6.69
CA HIS A 165 16.84 2.40 -8.09
C HIS A 165 16.45 1.17 -8.90
N ALA A 166 17.16 0.05 -8.71
CA ALA A 166 16.87 -1.19 -9.45
C ALA A 166 15.47 -1.75 -9.17
N ALA A 167 14.98 -1.61 -7.94
CA ALA A 167 13.65 -2.05 -7.52
C ALA A 167 12.54 -0.99 -7.78
N SER A 168 12.93 0.23 -8.14
CA SER A 168 12.02 1.36 -8.34
C SER A 168 11.26 1.26 -9.67
N LEU A 169 10.13 1.96 -9.74
CA LEU A 169 9.39 2.18 -10.97
C LEU A 169 9.77 3.53 -11.57
N GLU A 170 9.95 3.58 -12.88
CA GLU A 170 10.06 4.81 -13.64
C GLU A 170 8.68 5.41 -13.94
N PRO A 171 8.56 6.66 -14.44
CA PRO A 171 7.28 7.33 -14.66
C PRO A 171 6.25 6.51 -15.41
N ASP A 172 6.65 5.81 -16.49
CA ASP A 172 5.75 4.96 -17.27
C ASP A 172 5.30 3.72 -16.48
N GLY A 173 6.19 3.18 -15.63
CA GLY A 173 5.87 2.08 -14.71
C GLY A 173 4.79 2.49 -13.71
N VAL A 174 4.92 3.65 -13.07
CA VAL A 174 3.92 4.18 -12.12
C VAL A 174 2.58 4.45 -12.82
N ARG A 175 2.61 5.03 -14.02
CA ARG A 175 1.40 5.27 -14.82
C ARG A 175 0.67 3.96 -15.13
N LYS A 176 1.40 2.92 -15.57
CA LYS A 176 0.84 1.59 -15.84
C LYS A 176 0.31 0.94 -14.57
N LEU A 177 1.07 0.99 -13.46
CA LEU A 177 0.65 0.49 -12.17
C LEU A 177 -0.70 1.07 -11.75
N ALA A 178 -0.82 2.41 -11.75
CA ALA A 178 -2.05 3.09 -11.36
C ALA A 178 -3.24 2.72 -12.27
N ARG A 179 -3.02 2.58 -13.59
CA ARG A 179 -4.05 2.12 -14.54
C ARG A 179 -4.49 0.70 -14.23
N ASP A 180 -3.54 -0.21 -14.06
CA ASP A 180 -3.83 -1.64 -13.98
C ASP A 180 -4.43 -2.02 -12.63
N CYS A 181 -3.95 -1.45 -11.52
CA CYS A 181 -4.56 -1.62 -10.19
C CYS A 181 -6.01 -1.11 -10.17
N ARG A 182 -6.30 0.05 -10.77
CA ARG A 182 -7.68 0.57 -10.89
C ARG A 182 -8.56 -0.34 -11.76
N ALA A 183 -8.02 -0.92 -12.83
CA ALA A 183 -8.75 -1.86 -13.67
C ALA A 183 -9.08 -3.15 -12.91
N VAL A 184 -8.11 -3.72 -12.18
CA VAL A 184 -8.31 -4.90 -11.33
C VAL A 184 -9.37 -4.61 -10.27
N ALA A 185 -9.26 -3.51 -9.52
CA ALA A 185 -10.23 -3.14 -8.48
C ALA A 185 -11.66 -3.04 -9.03
N LYS A 186 -11.83 -2.48 -10.24
CA LYS A 186 -13.14 -2.42 -10.91
C LYS A 186 -13.66 -3.79 -11.35
N ALA A 187 -12.76 -4.72 -11.68
CA ALA A 187 -13.12 -6.07 -12.14
C ALA A 187 -13.46 -7.02 -10.98
N LEU A 188 -13.09 -6.69 -9.75
CA LEU A 188 -13.37 -7.51 -8.55
C LEU A 188 -14.85 -7.41 -8.13
N THR A 189 -15.73 -7.94 -8.98
CA THR A 189 -17.17 -7.97 -8.76
C THR A 189 -17.75 -9.33 -9.11
N TYR A 190 -18.85 -9.70 -8.47
CA TYR A 190 -19.66 -10.86 -8.88
C TYR A 190 -20.65 -10.46 -9.97
N LYS A 191 -21.03 -11.41 -10.82
CA LYS A 191 -22.13 -11.23 -11.77
C LYS A 191 -23.40 -10.91 -10.99
N LYS A 192 -24.12 -9.85 -11.40
CA LYS A 192 -25.41 -9.46 -10.82
C LYS A 192 -26.56 -10.32 -11.32
N GLU A 193 -26.40 -10.95 -12.50
CA GLU A 193 -27.34 -11.81 -13.18
C GLU A 193 -26.56 -12.97 -13.83
N ASP A 194 -27.21 -14.13 -14.04
CA ASP A 194 -26.59 -15.30 -14.69
C ASP A 194 -26.05 -14.96 -16.08
N ILE A 195 -26.77 -14.09 -16.79
CA ILE A 195 -26.40 -13.62 -18.14
C ILE A 195 -26.47 -12.11 -18.15
N LEU A 196 -25.33 -11.46 -18.18
CA LEU A 196 -25.23 -10.00 -18.25
C LEU A 196 -25.78 -9.47 -19.58
N ASP A 197 -26.27 -8.23 -19.60
CA ASP A 197 -26.82 -7.61 -20.82
C ASP A 197 -25.84 -7.64 -22.00
N ILE A 198 -24.57 -7.40 -21.74
CA ILE A 198 -23.51 -7.50 -22.76
C ILE A 198 -23.39 -8.92 -23.35
N GLU A 199 -23.75 -9.97 -22.59
CA GLU A 199 -23.69 -11.35 -23.03
C GLU A 199 -24.97 -11.77 -23.82
N LYS A 200 -26.12 -11.13 -23.59
CA LYS A 200 -27.41 -11.49 -24.19
C LYS A 200 -27.36 -11.44 -25.72
N VAL A 201 -26.72 -10.40 -26.27
CA VAL A 201 -26.53 -10.26 -27.73
C VAL A 201 -25.70 -11.41 -28.30
N GLN A 202 -24.58 -11.71 -27.65
CA GLN A 202 -23.69 -12.80 -28.10
C GLN A 202 -24.33 -14.17 -27.91
N ARG A 203 -25.05 -14.38 -26.83
CA ARG A 203 -25.81 -15.62 -26.59
C ARG A 203 -26.81 -15.88 -27.68
N ASN A 204 -27.63 -14.90 -28.05
CA ASN A 204 -28.63 -15.03 -29.11
C ASN A 204 -28.01 -15.28 -30.50
N LYS A 205 -26.83 -14.74 -30.75
CA LYS A 205 -26.09 -14.91 -32.00
C LYS A 205 -25.38 -16.26 -32.10
N LEU A 206 -24.73 -16.70 -31.02
CA LEU A 206 -23.77 -17.81 -31.06
C LEU A 206 -24.36 -19.12 -30.54
N LYS A 207 -25.42 -19.12 -29.71
CA LYS A 207 -26.03 -20.36 -29.16
C LYS A 207 -27.27 -20.83 -29.90
N LYS A 208 -27.42 -20.54 -31.22
CA LYS A 208 -28.60 -20.91 -32.02
C LYS A 208 -28.76 -22.40 -32.26
N ASN A 209 -27.69 -23.18 -32.36
CA ASN A 209 -27.71 -24.55 -32.79
C ASN A 209 -27.16 -25.52 -31.74
N GLN A 210 -27.38 -25.26 -30.47
CA GLN A 210 -26.88 -26.16 -29.40
C GLN A 210 -27.93 -27.22 -29.08
N VAL A 211 -27.44 -28.50 -28.95
CA VAL A 211 -28.24 -29.60 -28.40
C VAL A 211 -28.65 -29.25 -26.98
N LYS A 212 -29.94 -29.36 -26.66
CA LYS A 212 -30.45 -29.17 -25.29
C LYS A 212 -30.08 -30.42 -24.48
N TRP A 213 -29.56 -30.17 -23.30
CA TRP A 213 -29.33 -31.22 -22.30
C TRP A 213 -30.62 -31.73 -21.73
#